data_5cc3e1ca663f11dcc0b431216f8846ef
#
_entry.id   5cc3e1ca663f11dcc0b431216f8846ef
#
_cell.length_a   1.000
_cell.length_b   1.000
_cell.length_c   1.000
_cell.angle_alpha   90.00
_cell.angle_beta   90.00
_cell.angle_gamma   90.00
#
_symmetry.space_group_name_H-M   'P 1'
#
loop_
_entity.id
_entity.type
_entity.pdbx_description
1 polymer ?
#
loop_
_entity_poly.entity_id
_entity_poly.type
_entity_poly.pdbx_seq_one_letter_code
_entity_poly.pdbx_strand_id
1 'polypeptide(L)'
;MFSRSPARSPGSDGTWDPPRPWWRGRLGVLALVVALVALGTGVYSLVRPASTRCADGVAKVGPDHACVGLTDGSYAYSPDLASLFGLIHTENDRVRAAAAKPGGAPWVGVVYLMSMVQGPGSTNTTDSIRHELEGAYTAQWEANHTDAQGDSPQIVLLLAHTGATTAQRDYTLAQISRYRTADHVVAVAGLGTSTLATRSSIEQLTRQDLAAFGSVITSDDLIGIPGLVRVAPSNSDEAAAAAKYLLRTAPKAKVLLVEDTRSDDLYTSTLATSFRKSYPAGLLVDQPMAYDSSKSDVSTYFTQQMANVCLDAPDVVYFAGRGIDLPRFLAPLSHRQCADKPLTVVSGDDASQVGQSAGVGQVKDALRLGDIRLLYTGLAHPGAWTLRPQSFDATAIAPFQPGGEFRTAFPREALDDGQAIMGYDATLTAVTAIRNASSGGTAADTVTGADVVQMTTLLYGARAVSGASGLISLDSGGGPRNKAIPIVELSQDGSVHTVAVSSRDGDPPNAHP
;
A
#
# COMPACT_ATOMS: atom_id res chain seq x y z
N MET A 1 -45.73 25.09 113.96
CA MET A 1 -45.93 26.40 113.26
C MET A 1 -45.73 26.18 111.77
N PHE A 2 -46.71 26.52 111.07
CA PHE A 2 -46.91 26.22 109.64
C PHE A 2 -45.95 27.02 108.75
N SER A 3 -45.46 26.37 107.67
CA SER A 3 -45.08 27.10 106.48
C SER A 3 -45.37 26.25 105.26
N ARG A 4 -46.16 26.78 104.37
CA ARG A 4 -46.62 26.21 103.10
C ARG A 4 -45.57 26.49 102.02
N SER A 5 -45.22 25.46 101.24
CA SER A 5 -44.53 25.62 99.99
C SER A 5 -45.52 25.84 98.81
N PRO A 6 -45.23 26.66 97.83
CA PRO A 6 -46.07 26.77 96.63
C PRO A 6 -45.65 25.75 95.55
N ALA A 7 -46.65 25.24 94.86
CA ALA A 7 -46.56 24.34 93.71
C ALA A 7 -45.91 24.99 92.47
N ARG A 8 -45.06 24.21 91.78
CA ARG A 8 -44.55 24.53 90.44
C ARG A 8 -45.39 23.85 89.41
N SER A 9 -45.90 24.59 88.47
CA SER A 9 -46.54 24.12 87.23
C SER A 9 -45.56 23.43 86.25
N PRO A 10 -45.93 22.43 85.52
CA PRO A 10 -45.08 21.81 84.47
C PRO A 10 -45.13 22.65 83.20
N GLY A 11 -43.99 23.16 82.76
CA GLY A 11 -43.81 23.78 81.43
C GLY A 11 -43.73 22.71 80.36
N SER A 12 -44.64 22.78 79.44
CA SER A 12 -44.64 22.03 78.18
C SER A 12 -43.81 22.75 77.14
N ASP A 13 -42.65 22.26 76.78
CA ASP A 13 -41.99 22.59 75.50
C ASP A 13 -41.16 21.39 75.05
N GLY A 14 -41.89 20.36 74.61
CA GLY A 14 -41.36 19.24 73.84
C GLY A 14 -41.33 19.59 72.38
N THR A 15 -40.26 20.25 71.91
CA THR A 15 -40.00 20.34 70.47
C THR A 15 -39.59 18.96 69.97
N TRP A 16 -40.48 18.33 69.15
CA TRP A 16 -40.25 17.07 68.52
C TRP A 16 -39.26 17.31 67.36
N ASP A 17 -37.95 16.96 67.48
CA ASP A 17 -36.99 16.95 66.42
C ASP A 17 -37.17 15.66 65.61
N PRO A 18 -37.50 15.77 64.30
CA PRO A 18 -37.61 14.57 63.47
C PRO A 18 -36.26 13.87 63.34
N PRO A 19 -36.21 12.56 63.30
CA PRO A 19 -34.97 11.80 63.17
C PRO A 19 -34.21 12.25 61.92
N ARG A 20 -32.98 12.69 62.10
CA ARG A 20 -32.11 13.13 61.00
C ARG A 20 -31.96 11.98 60.01
N PRO A 21 -32.25 12.19 58.74
CA PRO A 21 -32.20 11.14 57.74
C PRO A 21 -30.76 10.58 57.70
N TRP A 22 -30.64 9.25 57.70
CA TRP A 22 -29.36 8.48 57.82
C TRP A 22 -28.34 8.88 56.72
N TRP A 23 -28.78 9.42 55.57
CA TRP A 23 -27.88 9.92 54.51
C TRP A 23 -27.13 11.20 54.86
N ARG A 24 -27.47 11.91 55.94
CA ARG A 24 -26.72 13.09 56.45
C ARG A 24 -25.59 12.71 57.42
N GLY A 25 -25.48 11.43 57.80
CA GLY A 25 -24.36 10.95 58.57
C GLY A 25 -23.11 10.73 57.71
N ARG A 26 -21.92 10.75 58.34
CA ARG A 26 -20.64 10.51 57.67
C ARG A 26 -20.63 9.19 56.86
N LEU A 27 -21.32 8.16 57.28
CA LEU A 27 -21.49 6.90 56.59
C LEU A 27 -22.37 6.99 55.34
N GLY A 28 -23.44 7.82 55.38
CA GLY A 28 -24.31 8.06 54.20
C GLY A 28 -23.60 8.84 53.09
N VAL A 29 -22.80 9.85 53.51
CA VAL A 29 -21.95 10.60 52.55
C VAL A 29 -20.89 9.71 51.92
N LEU A 30 -20.25 8.84 52.73
CA LEU A 30 -19.26 7.87 52.23
C LEU A 30 -19.90 6.87 51.24
N ALA A 31 -21.09 6.34 51.54
CA ALA A 31 -21.80 5.43 50.66
C ALA A 31 -22.19 6.11 49.33
N LEU A 32 -22.61 7.38 49.35
CA LEU A 32 -22.92 8.15 48.16
C LEU A 32 -21.67 8.40 47.29
N VAL A 33 -20.54 8.75 47.92
CA VAL A 33 -19.26 8.96 47.20
C VAL A 33 -18.79 7.65 46.58
N VAL A 34 -18.85 6.51 47.29
CA VAL A 34 -18.49 5.21 46.73
C VAL A 34 -19.43 4.82 45.58
N ALA A 35 -20.72 5.06 45.69
CA ALA A 35 -21.67 4.82 44.60
C ALA A 35 -21.41 5.69 43.37
N LEU A 36 -21.09 6.98 43.55
CA LEU A 36 -20.74 7.89 42.46
C LEU A 36 -19.40 7.52 41.80
N VAL A 37 -18.41 7.10 42.58
CA VAL A 37 -17.12 6.60 42.04
C VAL A 37 -17.33 5.29 41.28
N ALA A 38 -18.14 4.36 41.83
CA ALA A 38 -18.47 3.09 41.13
C ALA A 38 -19.29 3.34 39.86
N LEU A 39 -20.24 4.28 39.87
CA LEU A 39 -20.98 4.71 38.69
C LEU A 39 -20.06 5.38 37.67
N GLY A 40 -19.20 6.29 38.12
CA GLY A 40 -18.22 6.99 37.27
C GLY A 40 -17.21 6.03 36.64
N THR A 41 -16.70 5.06 37.37
CA THR A 41 -15.79 4.03 36.83
C THR A 41 -16.51 3.04 35.93
N GLY A 42 -17.77 2.68 36.25
CA GLY A 42 -18.62 1.84 35.40
C GLY A 42 -18.94 2.51 34.06
N VAL A 43 -19.36 3.77 34.07
CA VAL A 43 -19.60 4.58 32.86
C VAL A 43 -18.30 4.78 32.08
N TYR A 44 -17.19 5.10 32.75
CA TYR A 44 -15.89 5.26 32.11
C TYR A 44 -15.40 3.99 31.43
N SER A 45 -15.57 2.81 32.05
CA SER A 45 -15.20 1.52 31.48
C SER A 45 -16.12 1.08 30.32
N LEU A 46 -17.38 1.48 30.33
CA LEU A 46 -18.34 1.23 29.23
C LEU A 46 -18.16 2.18 28.04
N VAL A 47 -17.85 3.45 28.28
CA VAL A 47 -17.72 4.48 27.26
C VAL A 47 -16.33 4.44 26.58
N ARG A 48 -15.28 4.15 27.32
CA ARG A 48 -13.91 4.13 26.81
C ARG A 48 -13.66 3.10 25.68
N PRO A 49 -14.11 1.84 25.76
CA PRO A 49 -14.01 0.90 24.65
C PRO A 49 -14.81 1.33 23.42
N ALA A 50 -16.00 1.90 23.61
CA ALA A 50 -16.82 2.39 22.51
C ALA A 50 -16.24 3.61 21.82
N SER A 51 -15.55 4.52 22.56
CA SER A 51 -14.91 5.72 21.99
C SER A 51 -13.63 5.42 21.22
N THR A 52 -12.99 4.27 21.47
CA THR A 52 -11.76 3.84 20.76
C THR A 52 -12.04 2.86 19.64
N ARG A 53 -13.23 2.28 19.54
CA ARG A 53 -13.62 1.32 18.51
C ARG A 53 -14.25 2.06 17.33
N CYS A 54 -13.76 1.81 16.11
CA CYS A 54 -14.34 2.33 14.87
C CYS A 54 -15.33 1.30 14.29
N ALA A 55 -14.90 0.02 14.24
CA ALA A 55 -15.70 -1.12 13.81
C ALA A 55 -15.16 -2.41 14.44
N ASP A 56 -15.70 -3.57 14.09
CA ASP A 56 -15.10 -4.84 14.45
C ASP A 56 -13.73 -4.99 13.75
N GLY A 57 -12.71 -5.39 14.50
CA GLY A 57 -11.32 -5.43 14.00
C GLY A 57 -10.65 -4.06 13.77
N VAL A 58 -11.36 -2.94 13.91
CA VAL A 58 -10.85 -1.58 13.63
C VAL A 58 -10.96 -0.69 14.86
N ALA A 59 -9.86 -0.05 15.25
CA ALA A 59 -9.83 0.85 16.41
C ALA A 59 -9.01 2.11 16.16
N LYS A 60 -9.27 3.13 16.97
CA LYS A 60 -8.47 4.36 17.04
C LYS A 60 -7.17 4.06 17.77
N VAL A 61 -6.03 4.22 17.09
CA VAL A 61 -4.70 3.93 17.62
C VAL A 61 -3.76 5.10 17.36
N GLY A 62 -2.85 5.36 18.29
CA GLY A 62 -1.87 6.43 18.18
C GLY A 62 -2.38 7.81 18.57
N PRO A 63 -1.52 8.83 18.53
CA PRO A 63 -1.83 10.18 18.98
C PRO A 63 -2.81 10.93 18.07
N ASP A 64 -2.87 10.54 16.80
CA ASP A 64 -3.78 11.08 15.78
C ASP A 64 -5.18 10.43 15.82
N HIS A 65 -5.35 9.39 16.67
CA HIS A 65 -6.59 8.63 16.79
C HIS A 65 -7.11 8.09 15.44
N ALA A 66 -6.21 7.75 14.50
CA ALA A 66 -6.60 7.16 13.23
C ALA A 66 -7.21 5.76 13.44
N CYS A 67 -8.29 5.48 12.70
CA CYS A 67 -8.91 4.16 12.67
C CYS A 67 -8.06 3.21 11.82
N VAL A 68 -7.46 2.21 12.44
CA VAL A 68 -6.59 1.20 11.80
C VAL A 68 -7.02 -0.20 12.21
N GLY A 69 -6.61 -1.20 11.45
CA GLY A 69 -6.93 -2.60 11.74
C GLY A 69 -7.35 -3.38 10.52
N LEU A 70 -8.22 -4.38 10.71
CA LEU A 70 -8.69 -5.33 9.71
C LEU A 70 -10.21 -5.23 9.56
N THR A 71 -10.70 -5.22 8.32
CA THR A 71 -12.14 -5.25 7.97
C THR A 71 -12.39 -6.18 6.78
N ASP A 72 -13.60 -6.68 6.67
CA ASP A 72 -14.08 -7.44 5.51
C ASP A 72 -14.73 -6.56 4.43
N GLY A 73 -14.53 -5.24 4.50
CA GLY A 73 -15.16 -4.26 3.64
C GLY A 73 -16.37 -3.56 4.27
N SER A 74 -16.88 -4.04 5.39
CA SER A 74 -18.01 -3.41 6.11
C SER A 74 -17.69 -2.04 6.71
N TYR A 75 -16.40 -1.70 6.83
CA TYR A 75 -15.92 -0.41 7.29
C TYR A 75 -14.91 0.18 6.30
N ALA A 76 -15.20 1.34 5.73
CA ALA A 76 -14.30 2.07 4.85
C ALA A 76 -13.43 3.07 5.65
N TYR A 77 -12.10 3.01 5.45
CA TYR A 77 -11.14 3.88 6.15
C TYR A 77 -11.20 5.35 5.66
N SER A 78 -11.69 5.57 4.44
CA SER A 78 -11.97 6.90 3.91
C SER A 78 -13.24 6.90 3.06
N PRO A 79 -13.92 8.06 2.89
CA PRO A 79 -15.10 8.17 2.02
C PRO A 79 -14.83 7.76 0.57
N ASP A 80 -13.62 8.03 0.04
CA ASP A 80 -13.23 7.75 -1.34
C ASP A 80 -13.16 6.24 -1.63
N LEU A 81 -12.97 5.43 -0.59
CA LEU A 81 -12.92 3.97 -0.68
C LEU A 81 -14.28 3.30 -0.41
N ALA A 82 -15.31 4.05 0.00
CA ALA A 82 -16.55 3.46 0.49
C ALA A 82 -17.28 2.59 -0.55
N SER A 83 -17.30 3.02 -1.82
CA SER A 83 -17.93 2.26 -2.90
C SER A 83 -17.21 0.94 -3.16
N LEU A 84 -15.89 0.97 -3.26
CA LEU A 84 -15.04 -0.21 -3.47
C LEU A 84 -15.15 -1.20 -2.30
N PHE A 85 -15.10 -0.70 -1.06
CA PHE A 85 -15.27 -1.54 0.13
C PHE A 85 -16.63 -2.23 0.17
N GLY A 86 -17.68 -1.53 -0.28
CA GLY A 86 -19.03 -2.11 -0.43
C GLY A 86 -19.08 -3.25 -1.46
N LEU A 87 -18.34 -3.14 -2.58
CA LEU A 87 -18.23 -4.22 -3.57
C LEU A 87 -17.50 -5.44 -2.97
N ILE A 88 -16.37 -5.23 -2.31
CA ILE A 88 -15.61 -6.30 -1.65
C ILE A 88 -16.46 -6.98 -0.55
N HIS A 89 -17.15 -6.20 0.27
CA HIS A 89 -18.04 -6.75 1.31
C HIS A 89 -19.16 -7.61 0.73
N THR A 90 -19.80 -7.13 -0.33
CA THR A 90 -20.87 -7.86 -1.03
C THR A 90 -20.35 -9.19 -1.59
N GLU A 91 -19.16 -9.19 -2.19
CA GLU A 91 -18.53 -10.39 -2.72
C GLU A 91 -18.14 -11.38 -1.60
N ASN A 92 -17.57 -10.86 -0.50
CA ASN A 92 -17.24 -11.66 0.68
C ASN A 92 -18.50 -12.35 1.27
N ASP A 93 -19.60 -11.61 1.38
CA ASP A 93 -20.88 -12.15 1.89
C ASP A 93 -21.45 -13.21 0.94
N ARG A 94 -21.35 -13.01 -0.38
CA ARG A 94 -21.75 -14.00 -1.38
C ARG A 94 -20.99 -15.32 -1.18
N VAL A 95 -19.68 -15.25 -1.02
CA VAL A 95 -18.79 -16.42 -0.83
C VAL A 95 -19.16 -17.14 0.47
N ARG A 96 -19.25 -16.42 1.59
CA ARG A 96 -19.60 -17.00 2.89
C ARG A 96 -21.01 -17.64 2.88
N ALA A 97 -21.99 -16.98 2.26
CA ALA A 97 -23.34 -17.49 2.13
C ALA A 97 -23.42 -18.73 1.22
N ALA A 98 -22.62 -18.80 0.18
CA ALA A 98 -22.53 -19.99 -0.68
C ALA A 98 -21.90 -21.16 0.07
N ALA A 99 -20.82 -20.94 0.81
CA ALA A 99 -20.14 -21.97 1.61
C ALA A 99 -21.01 -22.54 2.75
N ALA A 100 -21.93 -21.74 3.32
CA ALA A 100 -22.84 -22.18 4.38
C ALA A 100 -23.92 -23.16 3.90
N LYS A 101 -24.09 -23.36 2.59
CA LYS A 101 -25.06 -24.33 2.02
C LYS A 101 -24.50 -25.75 2.06
N PRO A 102 -25.34 -26.78 2.17
CA PRO A 102 -24.87 -28.17 2.06
C PRO A 102 -24.12 -28.42 0.73
N GLY A 103 -22.88 -28.89 0.80
CA GLY A 103 -22.02 -29.06 -0.37
C GLY A 103 -21.48 -27.75 -0.96
N GLY A 104 -21.54 -26.65 -0.21
CA GLY A 104 -21.02 -25.35 -0.62
C GLY A 104 -19.49 -25.39 -0.84
N ALA A 105 -19.00 -24.56 -1.75
CA ALA A 105 -17.57 -24.47 -2.04
C ALA A 105 -16.82 -23.94 -0.80
N PRO A 106 -15.66 -24.54 -0.47
CA PRO A 106 -14.80 -24.04 0.59
C PRO A 106 -14.20 -22.67 0.22
N TRP A 107 -13.79 -21.91 1.21
CA TRP A 107 -13.16 -20.61 1.00
C TRP A 107 -11.99 -20.37 1.94
N VAL A 108 -11.12 -19.45 1.56
CA VAL A 108 -10.01 -18.97 2.36
C VAL A 108 -9.93 -17.45 2.32
N GLY A 109 -9.31 -16.86 3.34
CA GLY A 109 -9.07 -15.42 3.44
C GLY A 109 -7.69 -15.03 2.88
N VAL A 110 -7.69 -13.98 2.08
CA VAL A 110 -6.49 -13.24 1.66
C VAL A 110 -6.60 -11.83 2.24
N VAL A 111 -5.59 -11.38 2.97
CA VAL A 111 -5.55 -10.01 3.52
C VAL A 111 -4.83 -9.10 2.54
N TYR A 112 -5.42 -7.98 2.17
CA TYR A 112 -4.74 -6.91 1.46
C TYR A 112 -4.24 -5.87 2.47
N LEU A 113 -2.92 -5.79 2.64
CA LEU A 113 -2.25 -5.00 3.67
C LEU A 113 -1.53 -3.80 3.06
N MET A 114 -1.94 -2.59 3.41
CA MET A 114 -1.25 -1.35 3.06
C MET A 114 -1.71 -0.17 3.91
N SER A 115 -1.08 0.99 3.78
CA SER A 115 -1.68 2.24 4.26
C SER A 115 -2.77 2.68 3.28
N MET A 116 -4.03 2.66 3.72
CA MET A 116 -5.20 2.93 2.87
C MET A 116 -5.70 4.38 2.95
N VAL A 117 -5.03 5.21 3.72
CA VAL A 117 -5.35 6.63 3.86
C VAL A 117 -4.07 7.43 3.69
N GLN A 118 -4.12 8.43 2.82
CA GLN A 118 -3.01 9.36 2.66
C GLN A 118 -2.86 10.21 3.93
N GLY A 119 -1.66 10.27 4.47
CA GLY A 119 -1.34 11.02 5.69
C GLY A 119 0.05 11.63 5.62
N PRO A 120 0.49 12.31 6.69
CA PRO A 120 1.84 12.85 6.76
C PRO A 120 2.90 11.77 6.50
N GLY A 121 3.77 12.00 5.52
CA GLY A 121 4.82 11.05 5.13
C GLY A 121 4.35 9.90 4.23
N SER A 122 3.08 9.89 3.79
CA SER A 122 2.61 8.96 2.77
C SER A 122 3.31 9.24 1.44
N THR A 123 3.78 8.19 0.78
CA THR A 123 4.37 8.26 -0.55
C THR A 123 3.36 7.96 -1.65
N ASN A 124 2.22 7.33 -1.31
CA ASN A 124 1.15 7.01 -2.24
C ASN A 124 0.07 8.08 -2.26
N THR A 125 -0.46 8.38 -3.44
CA THR A 125 -1.63 9.25 -3.62
C THR A 125 -2.92 8.49 -3.26
N THR A 126 -4.01 9.22 -3.02
CA THR A 126 -5.34 8.61 -2.78
C THR A 126 -5.79 7.78 -3.98
N ASP A 127 -5.53 8.27 -5.20
CA ASP A 127 -5.89 7.57 -6.43
C ASP A 127 -5.09 6.27 -6.59
N SER A 128 -3.77 6.30 -6.36
CA SER A 128 -2.95 5.08 -6.46
C SER A 128 -3.36 4.01 -5.44
N ILE A 129 -3.73 4.41 -4.22
CA ILE A 129 -4.27 3.50 -3.19
C ILE A 129 -5.57 2.86 -3.67
N ARG A 130 -6.50 3.67 -4.23
CA ARG A 130 -7.78 3.19 -4.75
C ARG A 130 -7.58 2.24 -5.91
N HIS A 131 -6.78 2.61 -6.91
CA HIS A 131 -6.49 1.79 -8.08
C HIS A 131 -5.88 0.43 -7.70
N GLU A 132 -4.93 0.41 -6.77
CA GLU A 132 -4.32 -0.83 -6.30
C GLU A 132 -5.37 -1.78 -5.68
N LEU A 133 -6.28 -1.26 -4.87
CA LEU A 133 -7.37 -2.03 -4.27
C LEU A 133 -8.45 -2.45 -5.28
N GLU A 134 -8.72 -1.64 -6.30
CA GLU A 134 -9.63 -1.99 -7.42
C GLU A 134 -9.08 -3.17 -8.22
N GLY A 135 -7.76 -3.20 -8.44
CA GLY A 135 -7.08 -4.35 -9.03
C GLY A 135 -7.23 -5.61 -8.18
N ALA A 136 -7.04 -5.48 -6.87
CA ALA A 136 -7.21 -6.60 -5.93
C ALA A 136 -8.65 -7.16 -5.93
N TYR A 137 -9.65 -6.27 -5.94
CA TYR A 137 -11.06 -6.67 -6.10
C TYR A 137 -11.30 -7.41 -7.42
N THR A 138 -10.77 -6.90 -8.53
CA THR A 138 -10.92 -7.53 -9.85
C THR A 138 -10.37 -8.96 -9.84
N ALA A 139 -9.20 -9.19 -9.24
CA ALA A 139 -8.64 -10.52 -9.10
C ALA A 139 -9.47 -11.43 -8.17
N GLN A 140 -10.02 -10.89 -7.08
CA GLN A 140 -10.95 -11.63 -6.22
C GLN A 140 -12.20 -12.05 -6.99
N TRP A 141 -12.79 -11.11 -7.73
CA TRP A 141 -14.00 -11.38 -8.51
C TRP A 141 -13.75 -12.48 -9.56
N GLU A 142 -12.68 -12.37 -10.33
CA GLU A 142 -12.35 -13.39 -11.32
C GLU A 142 -12.08 -14.76 -10.69
N ALA A 143 -11.34 -14.80 -9.60
CA ALA A 143 -11.11 -16.02 -8.86
C ALA A 143 -12.41 -16.71 -8.44
N ASN A 144 -13.44 -15.94 -8.11
CA ASN A 144 -14.70 -16.46 -7.59
C ASN A 144 -15.77 -16.71 -8.67
N HIS A 145 -15.61 -16.16 -9.88
CA HIS A 145 -16.65 -16.18 -10.93
C HIS A 145 -16.18 -16.83 -12.24
N THR A 146 -14.88 -17.13 -12.35
CA THR A 146 -14.32 -17.81 -13.52
C THR A 146 -13.51 -19.04 -13.11
N ASP A 147 -13.23 -19.91 -14.06
CA ASP A 147 -12.39 -21.11 -13.87
C ASP A 147 -10.95 -20.91 -14.38
N ALA A 148 -10.59 -19.68 -14.80
CA ALA A 148 -9.29 -19.36 -15.38
C ALA A 148 -8.09 -19.78 -14.51
N GLN A 149 -8.26 -19.73 -13.19
CA GLN A 149 -7.26 -20.16 -12.21
C GLN A 149 -7.69 -21.42 -11.43
N GLY A 150 -8.73 -22.14 -11.90
CA GLY A 150 -9.49 -23.12 -11.13
C GLY A 150 -10.66 -22.45 -10.38
N ASP A 151 -11.50 -23.24 -9.71
CA ASP A 151 -12.75 -22.75 -9.09
C ASP A 151 -12.76 -22.83 -7.55
N SER A 152 -11.76 -23.45 -6.94
CA SER A 152 -11.73 -23.76 -5.52
C SER A 152 -10.31 -23.70 -4.93
N PRO A 153 -10.16 -23.17 -3.70
CA PRO A 153 -11.18 -22.53 -2.86
C PRO A 153 -11.60 -21.16 -3.40
N GLN A 154 -12.81 -20.70 -2.97
CA GLN A 154 -13.26 -19.32 -3.16
C GLN A 154 -12.45 -18.37 -2.28
N ILE A 155 -12.33 -17.11 -2.69
CA ILE A 155 -11.49 -16.11 -2.01
C ILE A 155 -12.35 -15.07 -1.30
N VAL A 156 -12.12 -14.90 -0.01
CA VAL A 156 -12.59 -13.76 0.80
C VAL A 156 -11.44 -12.76 0.90
N LEU A 157 -11.65 -11.52 0.48
CA LEU A 157 -10.64 -10.45 0.53
C LEU A 157 -10.87 -9.58 1.77
N LEU A 158 -9.90 -9.57 2.67
CA LEU A 158 -9.90 -8.76 3.88
C LEU A 158 -8.99 -7.55 3.69
N LEU A 159 -9.36 -6.42 4.24
CA LEU A 159 -8.67 -5.15 4.03
C LEU A 159 -8.01 -4.68 5.33
N ALA A 160 -6.69 -4.54 5.32
CA ALA A 160 -5.90 -4.20 6.51
C ALA A 160 -5.16 -2.87 6.33
N HIS A 161 -5.55 -1.86 7.11
CA HIS A 161 -4.93 -0.53 7.11
C HIS A 161 -3.86 -0.42 8.19
N THR A 162 -2.60 -0.22 7.79
CA THR A 162 -1.45 -0.14 8.69
C THR A 162 -1.32 1.19 9.44
N GLY A 163 -1.96 2.26 8.95
CA GLY A 163 -1.69 3.61 9.43
C GLY A 163 -0.27 4.09 9.13
N ALA A 164 0.16 5.14 9.82
CA ALA A 164 1.45 5.80 9.62
C ALA A 164 2.48 5.51 10.72
N THR A 165 2.06 5.01 11.89
CA THR A 165 2.94 4.81 13.05
C THR A 165 3.18 3.34 13.35
N THR A 166 4.28 3.04 14.05
CA THR A 166 4.59 1.67 14.51
C THR A 166 3.47 1.08 15.35
N ALA A 167 2.88 1.85 16.27
CA ALA A 167 1.80 1.36 17.12
C ALA A 167 0.54 0.99 16.33
N GLN A 168 0.20 1.77 15.28
CA GLN A 168 -0.91 1.50 14.38
C GLN A 168 -0.67 0.22 13.57
N ARG A 169 0.51 0.10 12.98
CA ARG A 169 0.93 -1.09 12.24
C ARG A 169 0.89 -2.35 13.12
N ASP A 170 1.48 -2.30 14.30
CA ASP A 170 1.53 -3.44 15.20
C ASP A 170 0.12 -3.86 15.65
N TYR A 171 -0.78 -2.91 15.89
CA TYR A 171 -2.20 -3.20 16.14
C TYR A 171 -2.83 -3.95 14.96
N THR A 172 -2.63 -3.47 13.72
CA THR A 172 -3.18 -4.10 12.52
C THR A 172 -2.66 -5.52 12.32
N LEU A 173 -1.35 -5.75 12.50
CA LEU A 173 -0.76 -7.08 12.41
C LEU A 173 -1.31 -8.02 13.51
N ALA A 174 -1.56 -7.49 14.70
CA ALA A 174 -2.21 -8.25 15.77
C ALA A 174 -3.66 -8.62 15.42
N GLN A 175 -4.42 -7.75 14.72
CA GLN A 175 -5.76 -8.11 14.24
C GLN A 175 -5.70 -9.22 13.17
N ILE A 176 -4.77 -9.18 12.22
CA ILE A 176 -4.57 -10.26 11.24
C ILE A 176 -4.36 -11.59 11.96
N SER A 177 -3.46 -11.64 12.95
CA SER A 177 -3.22 -12.85 13.75
C SER A 177 -4.46 -13.29 14.54
N ARG A 178 -5.23 -12.35 15.10
CA ARG A 178 -6.44 -12.63 15.89
C ARG A 178 -7.55 -13.25 15.05
N TYR A 179 -7.77 -12.73 13.85
CA TYR A 179 -8.85 -13.19 12.96
C TYR A 179 -8.43 -14.32 12.03
N ARG A 180 -7.15 -14.72 12.07
CA ARG A 180 -6.57 -15.73 11.15
C ARG A 180 -7.41 -17.01 11.05
N THR A 181 -7.80 -17.58 12.19
CA THR A 181 -8.56 -18.84 12.20
C THR A 181 -10.02 -18.63 11.80
N ALA A 182 -10.66 -17.58 12.29
CA ALA A 182 -12.07 -17.30 12.02
C ALA A 182 -12.34 -16.97 10.54
N ASP A 183 -11.39 -16.27 9.91
CA ASP A 183 -11.46 -15.87 8.50
C ASP A 183 -10.55 -16.72 7.59
N HIS A 184 -10.09 -17.88 8.06
CA HIS A 184 -9.28 -18.83 7.28
C HIS A 184 -8.14 -18.15 6.50
N VAL A 185 -7.44 -17.17 7.12
CA VAL A 185 -6.39 -16.39 6.46
C VAL A 185 -5.17 -17.24 6.17
N VAL A 186 -4.79 -17.36 4.89
CA VAL A 186 -3.66 -18.17 4.43
C VAL A 186 -2.59 -17.36 3.69
N ALA A 187 -2.89 -16.13 3.28
CA ALA A 187 -1.97 -15.26 2.55
C ALA A 187 -2.23 -13.78 2.84
N VAL A 188 -1.21 -12.95 2.60
CA VAL A 188 -1.28 -11.49 2.65
C VAL A 188 -0.76 -10.92 1.34
N ALA A 189 -1.51 -10.03 0.69
CA ALA A 189 -1.13 -9.35 -0.54
C ALA A 189 -0.99 -7.83 -0.32
N GLY A 190 -0.46 -7.11 -1.31
CA GLY A 190 -0.26 -5.66 -1.28
C GLY A 190 1.07 -5.27 -0.65
N LEU A 191 1.13 -5.08 0.65
CA LEU A 191 2.29 -4.77 1.49
C LEU A 191 2.74 -3.30 1.46
N GLY A 192 2.13 -2.45 0.63
CA GLY A 192 2.47 -1.03 0.51
C GLY A 192 3.83 -0.78 -0.14
N THR A 193 4.56 0.23 0.33
CA THR A 193 5.82 0.69 -0.29
C THR A 193 7.07 0.13 0.39
N SER A 194 8.21 0.13 -0.30
CA SER A 194 9.49 -0.42 0.17
C SER A 194 10.14 0.45 1.26
N THR A 195 9.85 0.14 2.52
CA THR A 195 10.42 0.81 3.71
C THR A 195 10.92 -0.20 4.75
N LEU A 196 11.70 0.25 5.74
CA LEU A 196 12.08 -0.57 6.89
C LEU A 196 10.86 -1.07 7.67
N ALA A 197 9.79 -0.25 7.74
CA ALA A 197 8.54 -0.63 8.40
C ALA A 197 7.84 -1.79 7.66
N THR A 198 7.80 -1.72 6.33
CA THR A 198 7.27 -2.78 5.46
C THR A 198 8.06 -4.07 5.60
N ARG A 199 9.40 -3.99 5.59
CA ARG A 199 10.26 -5.14 5.83
C ARG A 199 9.93 -5.84 7.16
N SER A 200 9.81 -5.06 8.25
CA SER A 200 9.46 -5.59 9.58
C SER A 200 8.09 -6.29 9.57
N SER A 201 7.09 -5.73 8.87
CA SER A 201 5.77 -6.34 8.73
C SER A 201 5.83 -7.67 7.97
N ILE A 202 6.55 -7.72 6.85
CA ILE A 202 6.74 -8.94 6.05
C ILE A 202 7.41 -10.03 6.89
N GLU A 203 8.51 -9.71 7.58
CA GLU A 203 9.21 -10.66 8.43
C GLU A 203 8.34 -11.18 9.59
N GLN A 204 7.44 -10.36 10.13
CA GLN A 204 6.50 -10.79 11.17
C GLN A 204 5.42 -11.73 10.61
N LEU A 205 4.86 -11.44 9.44
CA LEU A 205 3.84 -12.25 8.78
C LEU A 205 4.40 -13.62 8.34
N THR A 206 5.57 -13.62 7.70
CA THR A 206 6.18 -14.86 7.19
C THR A 206 6.68 -15.77 8.30
N ARG A 207 7.11 -15.22 9.46
CA ARG A 207 7.37 -16.03 10.66
C ARG A 207 6.12 -16.70 11.26
N GLN A 208 4.93 -16.28 10.86
CA GLN A 208 3.66 -16.88 11.23
C GLN A 208 3.12 -17.81 10.13
N ASP A 209 3.95 -18.26 9.20
CA ASP A 209 3.55 -19.10 8.06
C ASP A 209 2.43 -18.46 7.23
N LEU A 210 2.51 -17.14 6.99
CA LEU A 210 1.68 -16.42 6.03
C LEU A 210 2.54 -16.01 4.85
N ALA A 211 2.23 -16.54 3.67
CA ALA A 211 2.86 -16.10 2.43
C ALA A 211 2.49 -14.63 2.16
N ALA A 212 3.47 -13.83 1.77
CA ALA A 212 3.33 -12.40 1.53
C ALA A 212 3.57 -12.08 0.04
N PHE A 213 2.61 -11.42 -0.63
CA PHE A 213 2.64 -11.12 -2.06
C PHE A 213 2.68 -9.61 -2.27
N GLY A 214 3.87 -9.08 -2.56
CA GLY A 214 4.08 -7.65 -2.76
C GLY A 214 3.68 -7.18 -4.15
N SER A 215 2.82 -6.19 -4.22
CA SER A 215 2.34 -5.55 -5.45
C SER A 215 3.39 -4.61 -6.04
N VAL A 216 3.81 -3.59 -5.26
CA VAL A 216 4.66 -2.48 -5.71
C VAL A 216 5.94 -2.31 -4.88
N ILE A 217 6.36 -3.37 -4.19
CA ILE A 217 7.62 -3.36 -3.44
C ILE A 217 8.78 -3.77 -4.36
N THR A 218 9.67 -2.83 -4.66
CA THR A 218 10.74 -2.98 -5.66
C THR A 218 12.16 -3.00 -5.08
N SER A 219 12.33 -2.59 -3.80
CA SER A 219 13.66 -2.52 -3.19
C SER A 219 14.41 -3.85 -3.21
N ASP A 220 15.68 -3.80 -3.58
CA ASP A 220 16.60 -4.97 -3.55
C ASP A 220 16.85 -5.47 -2.13
N ASP A 221 16.69 -4.61 -1.11
CA ASP A 221 16.84 -5.00 0.31
C ASP A 221 15.71 -5.92 0.83
N LEU A 222 14.66 -6.12 0.03
CA LEU A 222 13.57 -7.05 0.31
C LEU A 222 13.73 -8.41 -0.39
N ILE A 223 14.86 -8.65 -1.05
CA ILE A 223 15.18 -9.92 -1.72
C ILE A 223 15.51 -11.00 -0.68
N GLY A 224 15.03 -12.22 -0.92
CA GLY A 224 15.42 -13.41 -0.15
C GLY A 224 14.75 -13.54 1.23
N ILE A 225 13.68 -12.80 1.51
CA ILE A 225 12.86 -13.03 2.71
C ILE A 225 12.01 -14.29 2.46
N PRO A 226 12.16 -15.36 3.24
CA PRO A 226 11.40 -16.60 3.03
C PRO A 226 9.89 -16.35 3.11
N GLY A 227 9.13 -16.86 2.14
CA GLY A 227 7.68 -16.66 2.08
C GLY A 227 7.23 -15.33 1.47
N LEU A 228 8.17 -14.45 1.09
CA LEU A 228 7.87 -13.25 0.30
C LEU A 228 7.95 -13.54 -1.19
N VAL A 229 6.91 -13.17 -1.91
CA VAL A 229 6.84 -13.08 -3.38
C VAL A 229 6.65 -11.63 -3.77
N ARG A 230 7.38 -11.14 -4.75
CA ARG A 230 7.17 -9.84 -5.37
C ARG A 230 6.69 -10.04 -6.80
N VAL A 231 5.65 -9.32 -7.21
CA VAL A 231 5.22 -9.31 -8.61
C VAL A 231 5.85 -8.17 -9.40
N ALA A 232 6.33 -7.13 -8.71
CA ALA A 232 7.09 -6.04 -9.29
C ALA A 232 8.54 -6.44 -9.61
N PRO A 233 9.16 -5.88 -10.67
CA PRO A 233 10.61 -5.96 -10.87
C PRO A 233 11.36 -5.34 -9.71
N SER A 234 12.65 -5.67 -9.56
CA SER A 234 13.49 -5.03 -8.56
C SER A 234 13.99 -3.66 -9.03
N ASN A 235 14.39 -2.78 -8.09
CA ASN A 235 15.03 -1.52 -8.43
C ASN A 235 16.29 -1.72 -9.29
N SER A 236 17.01 -2.83 -9.10
CA SER A 236 18.15 -3.18 -9.95
C SER A 236 17.71 -3.51 -11.39
N ASP A 237 16.57 -4.14 -11.57
CA ASP A 237 16.02 -4.43 -12.90
C ASP A 237 15.48 -3.16 -13.58
N GLU A 238 14.79 -2.29 -12.84
CA GLU A 238 14.32 -1.00 -13.33
C GLU A 238 15.48 -0.07 -13.74
N ALA A 239 16.47 0.07 -12.87
CA ALA A 239 17.64 0.88 -13.14
C ALA A 239 18.43 0.36 -14.37
N ALA A 240 18.54 -0.97 -14.52
CA ALA A 240 19.17 -1.57 -15.70
C ALA A 240 18.33 -1.32 -16.96
N ALA A 241 17.00 -1.44 -16.89
CA ALA A 241 16.09 -1.16 -17.99
C ALA A 241 16.18 0.31 -18.46
N ALA A 242 16.21 1.26 -17.52
CA ALA A 242 16.38 2.69 -17.78
C ALA A 242 17.76 2.97 -18.41
N ALA A 243 18.83 2.43 -17.83
CA ALA A 243 20.19 2.59 -18.35
C ALA A 243 20.33 2.06 -19.79
N LYS A 244 19.78 0.87 -20.07
CA LYS A 244 19.81 0.29 -21.42
C LYS A 244 18.98 1.09 -22.42
N TYR A 245 17.85 1.62 -22.01
CA TYR A 245 17.05 2.52 -22.83
C TYR A 245 17.84 3.80 -23.17
N LEU A 246 18.45 4.45 -22.18
CA LEU A 246 19.27 5.65 -22.38
C LEU A 246 20.47 5.37 -23.29
N LEU A 247 21.19 4.28 -23.09
CA LEU A 247 22.34 3.92 -23.94
C LEU A 247 21.96 3.62 -25.38
N ARG A 248 20.72 3.18 -25.65
CA ARG A 248 20.21 3.00 -27.03
C ARG A 248 19.78 4.31 -27.67
N THR A 249 19.12 5.20 -26.90
CA THR A 249 18.53 6.44 -27.44
C THR A 249 19.46 7.65 -27.38
N ALA A 250 20.37 7.67 -26.40
CA ALA A 250 21.34 8.73 -26.15
C ALA A 250 22.67 8.16 -25.62
N PRO A 251 23.46 7.44 -26.47
CA PRO A 251 24.59 6.60 -26.01
C PRO A 251 25.76 7.37 -25.36
N LYS A 252 25.79 8.70 -25.50
CA LYS A 252 26.84 9.56 -24.93
C LYS A 252 26.29 10.54 -23.90
N ALA A 253 25.04 10.36 -23.47
CA ALA A 253 24.40 11.29 -22.56
C ALA A 253 25.14 11.34 -21.21
N LYS A 254 25.47 12.55 -20.77
CA LYS A 254 26.00 12.82 -19.44
C LYS A 254 24.85 12.86 -18.45
N VAL A 255 24.89 12.03 -17.41
CA VAL A 255 23.79 11.87 -16.45
C VAL A 255 24.16 12.45 -15.09
N LEU A 256 23.35 13.35 -14.57
CA LEU A 256 23.37 13.76 -13.16
C LEU A 256 22.44 12.83 -12.37
N LEU A 257 22.99 12.15 -11.35
CA LEU A 257 22.19 11.39 -10.39
C LEU A 257 21.68 12.31 -9.28
N VAL A 258 20.38 12.35 -9.07
CA VAL A 258 19.74 12.98 -7.90
C VAL A 258 19.25 11.86 -6.99
N GLU A 259 19.72 11.84 -5.74
CA GLU A 259 19.48 10.75 -4.81
C GLU A 259 18.93 11.24 -3.47
N ASP A 260 17.89 10.55 -2.97
CA ASP A 260 17.39 10.76 -1.62
C ASP A 260 18.18 9.91 -0.62
N THR A 261 18.68 10.56 0.42
CA THR A 261 19.52 9.94 1.47
C THR A 261 18.72 9.57 2.72
N ARG A 262 17.41 9.64 2.68
CA ARG A 262 16.54 9.23 3.77
C ARG A 262 16.77 7.76 4.13
N SER A 263 17.13 7.48 5.38
CA SER A 263 17.66 6.17 5.80
C SER A 263 16.63 5.06 6.00
N ASP A 264 15.33 5.39 6.16
CA ASP A 264 14.25 4.43 6.35
C ASP A 264 13.53 4.08 5.05
N ASP A 265 13.89 4.73 3.93
CA ASP A 265 13.37 4.48 2.60
C ASP A 265 14.30 3.54 1.81
N LEU A 266 13.89 2.27 1.72
CA LEU A 266 14.66 1.24 1.02
C LEU A 266 14.55 1.37 -0.51
N TYR A 267 13.48 1.99 -1.01
CA TYR A 267 13.29 2.21 -2.45
C TYR A 267 14.34 3.16 -3.01
N THR A 268 14.41 4.37 -2.47
CA THR A 268 15.27 5.42 -3.01
C THR A 268 16.74 5.03 -2.95
N SER A 269 17.19 4.42 -1.86
CA SER A 269 18.56 4.00 -1.65
C SER A 269 18.99 2.89 -2.63
N THR A 270 18.15 1.88 -2.85
CA THR A 270 18.47 0.78 -3.78
C THR A 270 18.35 1.21 -5.24
N LEU A 271 17.41 2.10 -5.58
CA LEU A 271 17.26 2.65 -6.93
C LEU A 271 18.50 3.47 -7.34
N ALA A 272 18.97 4.40 -6.49
CA ALA A 272 20.17 5.21 -6.74
C ALA A 272 21.40 4.34 -6.90
N THR A 273 21.59 3.39 -5.98
CA THR A 273 22.73 2.47 -6.01
C THR A 273 22.72 1.61 -7.27
N SER A 274 21.56 1.12 -7.69
CA SER A 274 21.40 0.25 -8.85
C SER A 274 21.61 0.99 -10.16
N PHE A 275 21.14 2.25 -10.26
CA PHE A 275 21.40 3.05 -11.45
C PHE A 275 22.89 3.37 -11.61
N ARG A 276 23.58 3.73 -10.51
CA ARG A 276 25.03 3.98 -10.52
C ARG A 276 25.83 2.75 -10.98
N LYS A 277 25.34 1.54 -10.68
CA LYS A 277 25.96 0.29 -11.15
C LYS A 277 25.66 -0.03 -12.60
N SER A 278 24.49 0.36 -13.10
CA SER A 278 23.96 -0.02 -14.42
C SER A 278 24.38 0.95 -15.53
N TYR A 279 24.71 2.21 -15.18
CA TYR A 279 25.12 3.23 -16.15
C TYR A 279 26.66 3.41 -16.17
N PRO A 280 27.28 3.65 -17.35
CA PRO A 280 28.74 3.79 -17.44
C PRO A 280 29.25 4.92 -16.55
N ALA A 281 30.22 4.63 -15.67
CA ALA A 281 30.77 5.60 -14.72
C ALA A 281 31.32 6.86 -15.38
N GLY A 282 31.97 6.72 -16.57
CA GLY A 282 32.55 7.86 -17.30
C GLY A 282 31.47 8.79 -17.94
N LEU A 283 30.20 8.44 -17.89
CA LEU A 283 29.08 9.25 -18.36
C LEU A 283 28.22 9.80 -17.18
N LEU A 284 28.58 9.46 -15.94
CA LEU A 284 27.96 10.08 -14.75
C LEU A 284 28.69 11.39 -14.40
N VAL A 285 27.96 12.36 -13.90
CA VAL A 285 28.54 13.54 -13.22
C VAL A 285 29.22 13.04 -11.96
N ASP A 286 30.44 13.55 -11.69
CA ASP A 286 31.30 13.04 -10.62
C ASP A 286 30.67 13.10 -9.23
N GLN A 287 29.87 14.14 -8.96
CA GLN A 287 29.19 14.33 -7.69
C GLN A 287 27.66 14.24 -7.90
N PRO A 288 26.98 13.29 -7.26
CA PRO A 288 25.51 13.25 -7.29
C PRO A 288 24.93 14.42 -6.50
N MET A 289 23.71 14.82 -6.83
CA MET A 289 22.92 15.75 -6.03
C MET A 289 22.19 14.94 -4.94
N ALA A 290 22.71 14.96 -3.71
CA ALA A 290 22.15 14.23 -2.58
C ALA A 290 21.25 15.15 -1.75
N TYR A 291 20.00 14.75 -1.52
CA TYR A 291 19.05 15.45 -0.65
C TYR A 291 18.47 14.49 0.39
N ASP A 292 17.83 15.02 1.43
CA ASP A 292 17.17 14.23 2.48
C ASP A 292 15.70 14.63 2.54
N SER A 293 14.81 13.78 2.05
CA SER A 293 13.37 14.04 1.99
C SER A 293 12.69 14.14 3.36
N SER A 294 13.35 13.74 4.44
CA SER A 294 12.88 13.94 5.80
C SER A 294 12.97 15.39 6.28
N LYS A 295 13.69 16.25 5.56
CA LYS A 295 13.86 17.66 5.89
C LYS A 295 12.72 18.51 5.32
N SER A 296 12.39 19.58 6.01
CA SER A 296 11.30 20.49 5.62
C SER A 296 11.67 21.43 4.46
N ASP A 297 12.94 21.60 4.16
CA ASP A 297 13.51 22.61 3.25
C ASP A 297 13.97 22.07 1.90
N VAL A 298 13.51 20.87 1.51
CA VAL A 298 13.88 20.18 0.26
C VAL A 298 13.73 21.06 -0.98
N SER A 299 12.63 21.82 -1.09
CA SER A 299 12.42 22.73 -2.24
C SER A 299 13.46 23.87 -2.29
N THR A 300 13.85 24.39 -1.14
CA THR A 300 14.90 25.43 -1.03
C THR A 300 16.25 24.83 -1.43
N TYR A 301 16.56 23.62 -0.95
CA TYR A 301 17.77 22.92 -1.34
C TYR A 301 17.87 22.75 -2.87
N PHE A 302 16.81 22.24 -3.51
CA PHE A 302 16.80 22.09 -4.98
C PHE A 302 17.00 23.44 -5.69
N THR A 303 16.36 24.52 -5.21
CA THR A 303 16.54 25.86 -5.80
C THR A 303 18.01 26.31 -5.75
N GLN A 304 18.71 26.06 -4.64
CA GLN A 304 20.13 26.41 -4.49
C GLN A 304 21.06 25.59 -5.39
N GLN A 305 20.66 24.36 -5.77
CA GLN A 305 21.44 23.48 -6.63
C GLN A 305 21.35 23.79 -8.13
N MET A 306 20.43 24.65 -8.56
CA MET A 306 20.21 24.89 -10.00
C MET A 306 21.40 25.48 -10.73
N ALA A 307 22.24 26.28 -10.05
CA ALA A 307 23.48 26.78 -10.61
C ALA A 307 24.48 25.64 -10.91
N ASN A 308 24.56 24.65 -10.01
CA ASN A 308 25.40 23.47 -10.19
C ASN A 308 24.91 22.61 -11.36
N VAL A 309 23.59 22.44 -11.52
CA VAL A 309 23.00 21.73 -12.68
C VAL A 309 23.44 22.38 -13.99
N CYS A 310 23.42 23.71 -14.07
CA CYS A 310 23.88 24.43 -15.27
C CYS A 310 25.41 24.30 -15.48
N LEU A 311 26.21 24.29 -14.42
CA LEU A 311 27.65 24.11 -14.49
C LEU A 311 28.03 22.70 -14.96
N ASP A 312 27.40 21.70 -14.41
CA ASP A 312 27.58 20.28 -14.78
C ASP A 312 27.09 19.99 -16.20
N ALA A 313 26.11 20.75 -16.66
CA ALA A 313 25.52 20.68 -18.00
C ALA A 313 25.13 19.24 -18.42
N PRO A 314 24.36 18.47 -17.59
CA PRO A 314 23.94 17.13 -17.94
C PRO A 314 22.99 17.14 -19.13
N ASP A 315 22.95 16.03 -19.89
CA ASP A 315 21.94 15.77 -20.92
C ASP A 315 20.70 15.10 -20.32
N VAL A 316 20.90 14.35 -19.20
CA VAL A 316 19.89 13.60 -18.48
C VAL A 316 20.07 13.82 -16.98
N VAL A 317 18.97 13.93 -16.27
CA VAL A 317 18.91 13.76 -14.81
C VAL A 317 18.24 12.43 -14.49
N TYR A 318 18.92 11.56 -13.73
CA TYR A 318 18.25 10.40 -13.14
C TYR A 318 17.83 10.74 -11.71
N PHE A 319 16.52 10.82 -11.50
CA PHE A 319 15.92 11.18 -10.20
C PHE A 319 15.56 9.91 -9.42
N ALA A 320 16.42 9.50 -8.50
CA ALA A 320 16.22 8.37 -7.60
C ALA A 320 15.60 8.85 -6.27
N GLY A 321 14.40 9.41 -6.37
CA GLY A 321 13.58 9.89 -5.26
C GLY A 321 12.15 9.43 -5.38
N ARG A 322 11.32 9.74 -4.38
CA ARG A 322 9.88 9.45 -4.42
C ARG A 322 9.14 10.38 -5.39
N GLY A 323 8.06 9.88 -5.98
CA GLY A 323 7.19 10.64 -6.88
C GLY A 323 6.64 11.92 -6.25
N ILE A 324 6.39 11.91 -4.95
CA ILE A 324 5.93 13.11 -4.21
C ILE A 324 6.98 14.24 -4.17
N ASP A 325 8.27 13.93 -4.30
CA ASP A 325 9.35 14.92 -4.31
C ASP A 325 9.70 15.41 -5.71
N LEU A 326 9.33 14.65 -6.73
CA LEU A 326 9.63 15.00 -8.12
C LEU A 326 9.07 16.36 -8.55
N PRO A 327 7.83 16.76 -8.23
CA PRO A 327 7.34 18.12 -8.51
C PRO A 327 8.16 19.22 -7.81
N ARG A 328 8.66 18.95 -6.60
CA ARG A 328 9.52 19.88 -5.85
C ARG A 328 10.87 20.10 -6.51
N PHE A 329 11.40 19.08 -7.21
CA PHE A 329 12.59 19.15 -8.00
C PHE A 329 12.35 19.82 -9.36
N LEU A 330 11.28 19.46 -10.07
CA LEU A 330 10.96 19.98 -11.40
C LEU A 330 10.67 21.49 -11.39
N ALA A 331 10.03 22.02 -10.34
CA ALA A 331 9.68 23.42 -10.24
C ALA A 331 10.92 24.35 -10.32
N PRO A 332 11.97 24.24 -9.48
CA PRO A 332 13.17 25.04 -9.64
C PRO A 332 13.96 24.66 -10.90
N LEU A 333 13.95 23.40 -11.34
CA LEU A 333 14.63 22.95 -12.55
C LEU A 333 14.10 23.65 -13.81
N SER A 334 12.82 23.96 -13.88
CA SER A 334 12.21 24.67 -14.99
C SER A 334 12.67 26.14 -15.11
N HIS A 335 13.17 26.71 -14.02
CA HIS A 335 13.66 28.09 -13.94
C HIS A 335 15.19 28.18 -13.88
N ARG A 336 15.92 27.07 -14.18
CA ARG A 336 17.37 27.08 -14.23
C ARG A 336 17.91 28.08 -15.24
N GLN A 337 19.05 28.70 -14.99
CA GLN A 337 19.62 29.73 -15.91
C GLN A 337 19.93 29.21 -17.31
N CYS A 338 20.14 27.89 -17.43
CA CYS A 338 20.43 27.20 -18.72
C CYS A 338 19.17 26.46 -19.25
N ALA A 339 17.97 27.01 -19.06
CA ALA A 339 16.72 26.39 -19.48
C ALA A 339 16.49 26.39 -21.00
N ASP A 340 17.32 27.12 -21.75
CA ASP A 340 17.43 27.08 -23.21
C ASP A 340 17.99 25.75 -23.74
N LYS A 341 18.64 24.95 -22.88
CA LYS A 341 19.11 23.62 -23.23
C LYS A 341 18.04 22.58 -22.84
N PRO A 342 17.52 21.77 -23.79
CA PRO A 342 16.60 20.68 -23.50
C PRO A 342 17.19 19.70 -22.48
N LEU A 343 16.38 19.16 -21.59
CA LEU A 343 16.81 18.24 -20.55
C LEU A 343 15.84 17.07 -20.43
N THR A 344 16.38 15.85 -20.34
CA THR A 344 15.56 14.67 -20.00
C THR A 344 15.69 14.36 -18.52
N VAL A 345 14.56 14.19 -17.84
CA VAL A 345 14.51 13.65 -16.48
C VAL A 345 13.98 12.22 -16.57
N VAL A 346 14.68 11.27 -15.96
CA VAL A 346 14.28 9.86 -15.86
C VAL A 346 14.13 9.51 -14.39
N SER A 347 13.08 8.82 -14.01
CA SER A 347 12.84 8.38 -12.63
C SER A 347 12.44 6.91 -12.59
N GLY A 348 12.27 6.35 -11.38
CA GLY A 348 11.70 5.03 -11.15
C GLY A 348 10.17 5.03 -11.16
N ASP A 349 9.60 3.88 -10.81
CA ASP A 349 8.16 3.59 -10.89
C ASP A 349 7.28 4.52 -10.04
N ASP A 350 7.78 5.01 -8.93
CA ASP A 350 7.03 5.90 -8.03
C ASP A 350 6.61 7.23 -8.70
N ALA A 351 7.31 7.62 -9.80
CA ALA A 351 6.92 8.77 -10.63
C ALA A 351 5.62 8.58 -11.41
N SER A 352 5.10 7.35 -11.54
CA SER A 352 3.81 7.07 -12.19
C SER A 352 2.63 7.81 -11.56
N GLN A 353 2.71 8.11 -10.27
CA GLN A 353 1.67 8.81 -9.51
C GLN A 353 1.59 10.32 -9.81
N VAL A 354 2.64 10.89 -10.41
CA VAL A 354 2.75 12.34 -10.66
C VAL A 354 1.69 12.82 -11.66
N GLY A 355 1.41 12.01 -12.68
CA GLY A 355 0.43 12.32 -13.73
C GLY A 355 -1.02 12.44 -13.23
N GLN A 356 -1.33 11.85 -12.08
CA GLN A 356 -2.68 11.81 -11.49
C GLN A 356 -2.80 12.65 -10.22
N SER A 357 -1.68 13.22 -9.75
CA SER A 357 -1.68 14.04 -8.54
C SER A 357 -2.41 15.38 -8.73
N ALA A 358 -2.95 15.93 -7.64
CA ALA A 358 -3.54 17.28 -7.63
C ALA A 358 -2.56 18.37 -8.12
N GLY A 359 -1.25 18.10 -8.09
CA GLY A 359 -0.17 18.97 -8.55
C GLY A 359 0.20 18.82 -10.02
N VAL A 360 -0.48 17.97 -10.81
CA VAL A 360 -0.12 17.71 -12.22
C VAL A 360 -0.03 18.96 -13.07
N GLY A 361 -0.86 19.98 -12.82
CA GLY A 361 -0.80 21.26 -13.52
C GLY A 361 0.54 21.97 -13.37
N GLN A 362 1.08 22.00 -12.16
CA GLN A 362 2.40 22.58 -11.88
C GLN A 362 3.53 21.79 -12.55
N VAL A 363 3.41 20.46 -12.58
CA VAL A 363 4.37 19.60 -13.29
C VAL A 363 4.36 19.88 -14.78
N LYS A 364 3.19 19.94 -15.43
CA LYS A 364 3.03 20.30 -16.85
C LYS A 364 3.66 21.64 -17.18
N ASP A 365 3.40 22.64 -16.32
CA ASP A 365 4.00 23.97 -16.50
C ASP A 365 5.53 23.92 -16.38
N ALA A 366 6.06 23.17 -15.41
CA ALA A 366 7.51 22.99 -15.25
C ALA A 366 8.14 22.28 -16.46
N LEU A 367 7.50 21.23 -16.97
CA LEU A 367 8.00 20.52 -18.17
C LEU A 367 8.06 21.44 -19.38
N ARG A 368 7.02 22.24 -19.61
CA ARG A 368 6.95 23.19 -20.73
C ARG A 368 7.93 24.34 -20.60
N LEU A 369 7.98 24.99 -19.41
CA LEU A 369 8.85 26.15 -19.19
C LEU A 369 10.33 25.79 -19.22
N GLY A 370 10.69 24.62 -18.74
CA GLY A 370 12.07 24.17 -18.65
C GLY A 370 12.56 23.39 -19.87
N ASP A 371 11.73 23.20 -20.89
CA ASP A 371 12.00 22.26 -21.99
C ASP A 371 12.45 20.90 -21.49
N ILE A 372 11.66 20.33 -20.56
CA ILE A 372 11.96 19.09 -19.87
C ILE A 372 11.11 17.96 -20.45
N ARG A 373 11.77 16.85 -20.79
CA ARG A 373 11.14 15.57 -21.10
C ARG A 373 11.17 14.70 -19.86
N LEU A 374 10.01 14.26 -19.35
CA LEU A 374 9.93 13.40 -18.18
C LEU A 374 9.61 11.97 -18.57
N LEU A 375 10.53 11.06 -18.24
CA LEU A 375 10.41 9.61 -18.40
C LEU A 375 10.46 8.90 -17.05
N TYR A 376 9.85 7.74 -16.96
CA TYR A 376 10.02 6.86 -15.81
C TYR A 376 9.89 5.38 -16.20
N THR A 377 10.47 4.50 -15.39
CA THR A 377 10.21 3.05 -15.47
C THR A 377 8.88 2.78 -14.81
N GLY A 378 7.90 2.22 -15.53
CA GLY A 378 6.63 1.82 -14.96
C GLY A 378 6.63 0.35 -14.55
N LEU A 379 5.94 0.00 -13.46
CA LEU A 379 5.73 -1.41 -13.09
C LEU A 379 4.75 -2.09 -14.06
N ALA A 380 3.78 -1.34 -14.55
CA ALA A 380 2.83 -1.72 -15.58
C ALA A 380 2.29 -0.46 -16.28
N HIS A 381 1.86 -0.59 -17.53
CA HIS A 381 1.15 0.44 -18.27
C HIS A 381 0.41 -0.18 -19.46
N PRO A 382 -0.87 0.15 -19.71
CA PRO A 382 -1.66 -0.47 -20.78
C PRO A 382 -1.08 -0.24 -22.19
N GLY A 383 -0.37 0.86 -22.41
CA GLY A 383 0.33 1.12 -23.68
C GLY A 383 1.41 0.08 -24.01
N ALA A 384 1.95 -0.61 -23.02
CA ALA A 384 2.92 -1.66 -23.24
C ALA A 384 2.30 -2.90 -23.92
N TRP A 385 1.02 -3.20 -23.64
CA TRP A 385 0.30 -4.30 -24.26
C TRP A 385 0.19 -4.14 -25.78
N THR A 386 0.01 -2.90 -26.24
CA THR A 386 -0.05 -2.58 -27.66
C THR A 386 1.33 -2.49 -28.28
N LEU A 387 2.30 -1.90 -27.58
CA LEU A 387 3.64 -1.67 -28.11
C LEU A 387 4.47 -2.96 -28.22
N ARG A 388 4.25 -3.92 -27.32
CA ARG A 388 4.98 -5.19 -27.27
C ARG A 388 4.04 -6.37 -26.92
N PRO A 389 3.04 -6.68 -27.76
CA PRO A 389 1.98 -7.65 -27.43
C PRO A 389 2.52 -9.05 -27.12
N GLN A 390 3.65 -9.46 -27.69
CA GLN A 390 4.26 -10.76 -27.43
C GLN A 390 4.78 -10.94 -25.99
N SER A 391 4.94 -9.85 -25.23
CA SER A 391 5.40 -9.91 -23.83
C SER A 391 4.26 -10.02 -22.81
N PHE A 392 3.01 -10.01 -23.27
CA PHE A 392 1.82 -10.03 -22.42
C PHE A 392 0.84 -11.11 -22.89
N ASP A 393 0.28 -11.86 -21.95
CA ASP A 393 -0.75 -12.86 -22.23
C ASP A 393 -2.11 -12.17 -22.42
N ALA A 394 -2.79 -12.49 -23.51
CA ALA A 394 -4.08 -11.90 -23.85
C ALA A 394 -5.16 -12.22 -22.80
N THR A 395 -5.11 -13.39 -22.16
CA THR A 395 -6.06 -13.77 -21.11
C THR A 395 -5.79 -13.01 -19.82
N ALA A 396 -4.53 -12.76 -19.49
CA ALA A 396 -4.15 -12.01 -18.30
C ALA A 396 -4.53 -10.51 -18.37
N ILE A 397 -4.55 -9.93 -19.58
CA ILE A 397 -4.96 -8.52 -19.77
C ILE A 397 -6.46 -8.37 -20.02
N ALA A 398 -7.19 -9.46 -20.29
CA ALA A 398 -8.62 -9.42 -20.63
C ALA A 398 -9.50 -8.68 -19.60
N PRO A 399 -9.27 -8.81 -18.27
CA PRO A 399 -10.05 -8.07 -17.26
C PRO A 399 -10.02 -6.56 -17.45
N PHE A 400 -8.96 -6.02 -17.99
CA PHE A 400 -8.73 -4.58 -18.20
C PHE A 400 -9.15 -4.09 -19.60
N GLN A 401 -9.57 -4.99 -20.48
CA GLN A 401 -10.04 -4.65 -21.83
C GLN A 401 -11.53 -4.25 -21.80
N PRO A 402 -12.05 -3.60 -22.84
CA PRO A 402 -13.48 -3.32 -22.96
C PRO A 402 -14.32 -4.58 -22.79
N GLY A 403 -15.26 -4.57 -21.84
CA GLY A 403 -16.10 -5.70 -21.48
C GLY A 403 -15.50 -6.62 -20.40
N GLY A 404 -14.26 -6.42 -20.00
CA GLY A 404 -13.67 -7.11 -18.84
C GLY A 404 -14.18 -6.55 -17.51
N GLU A 405 -13.93 -7.30 -16.42
CA GLU A 405 -14.50 -6.99 -15.10
C GLU A 405 -14.03 -5.64 -14.56
N PHE A 406 -12.75 -5.33 -14.65
CA PHE A 406 -12.25 -4.01 -14.20
C PHE A 406 -13.00 -2.86 -14.88
N ARG A 407 -13.20 -2.94 -16.21
CA ARG A 407 -13.91 -1.88 -16.96
C ARG A 407 -15.40 -1.85 -16.69
N THR A 408 -15.98 -2.98 -16.26
CA THR A 408 -17.38 -3.08 -15.85
C THR A 408 -17.60 -2.48 -14.47
N ALA A 409 -16.74 -2.82 -13.51
CA ALA A 409 -16.84 -2.32 -12.14
C ALA A 409 -16.36 -0.87 -12.00
N PHE A 410 -15.31 -0.49 -12.77
CA PHE A 410 -14.63 0.81 -12.67
C PHE A 410 -14.47 1.49 -14.05
N PRO A 411 -15.56 1.86 -14.71
CA PRO A 411 -15.54 2.31 -16.11
C PRO A 411 -14.83 3.65 -16.35
N ARG A 412 -14.59 4.43 -15.28
CA ARG A 412 -13.96 5.75 -15.36
C ARG A 412 -12.51 5.76 -14.87
N GLU A 413 -12.06 4.68 -14.26
CA GLU A 413 -10.74 4.65 -13.63
C GLU A 413 -9.64 4.48 -14.68
N ALA A 414 -8.57 5.25 -14.50
CA ALA A 414 -7.39 5.18 -15.34
C ALA A 414 -6.51 3.98 -14.96
N LEU A 415 -5.68 3.54 -15.90
CA LEU A 415 -4.68 2.48 -15.67
C LEU A 415 -3.25 3.00 -15.81
N ASP A 416 -3.10 4.33 -15.99
CA ASP A 416 -1.83 4.94 -16.42
C ASP A 416 -0.75 4.93 -15.33
N ASP A 417 -1.14 4.82 -14.05
CA ASP A 417 -0.22 4.65 -12.94
C ASP A 417 0.22 3.19 -12.73
N GLY A 418 -0.44 2.25 -13.39
CA GLY A 418 -0.16 0.82 -13.29
C GLY A 418 -0.63 0.15 -11.98
N GLN A 419 -1.12 0.91 -11.00
CA GLN A 419 -1.42 0.40 -9.66
C GLN A 419 -2.52 -0.67 -9.66
N ALA A 420 -3.59 -0.48 -10.43
CA ALA A 420 -4.66 -1.47 -10.57
C ALA A 420 -4.13 -2.80 -11.17
N ILE A 421 -3.24 -2.71 -12.14
CA ILE A 421 -2.63 -3.90 -12.75
C ILE A 421 -1.74 -4.63 -11.73
N MET A 422 -0.97 -3.89 -10.93
CA MET A 422 -0.09 -4.49 -9.93
C MET A 422 -0.86 -5.09 -8.73
N GLY A 423 -1.92 -4.43 -8.27
CA GLY A 423 -2.81 -4.95 -7.23
C GLY A 423 -3.52 -6.24 -7.67
N TYR A 424 -3.96 -6.27 -8.93
CA TYR A 424 -4.51 -7.47 -9.57
C TYR A 424 -3.46 -8.60 -9.59
N ASP A 425 -2.28 -8.35 -10.12
CA ASP A 425 -1.23 -9.37 -10.27
C ASP A 425 -0.76 -9.95 -8.93
N ALA A 426 -0.67 -9.13 -7.88
CA ALA A 426 -0.32 -9.61 -6.54
C ALA A 426 -1.40 -10.55 -5.98
N THR A 427 -2.66 -10.16 -6.11
CA THR A 427 -3.79 -10.99 -5.66
C THR A 427 -3.94 -12.25 -6.51
N LEU A 428 -3.82 -12.15 -7.84
CA LEU A 428 -3.82 -13.29 -8.77
C LEU A 428 -2.72 -14.30 -8.43
N THR A 429 -1.51 -13.81 -8.12
CA THR A 429 -0.37 -14.66 -7.75
C THR A 429 -0.64 -15.37 -6.42
N ALA A 430 -1.25 -14.71 -5.45
CA ALA A 430 -1.69 -15.33 -4.21
C ALA A 430 -2.75 -16.41 -4.45
N VAL A 431 -3.76 -16.12 -5.26
CA VAL A 431 -4.81 -17.10 -5.66
C VAL A 431 -4.19 -18.32 -6.34
N THR A 432 -3.25 -18.11 -7.26
CA THR A 432 -2.56 -19.20 -7.96
C THR A 432 -1.77 -20.10 -6.99
N ALA A 433 -1.05 -19.50 -6.03
CA ALA A 433 -0.32 -20.25 -5.01
C ALA A 433 -1.27 -21.05 -4.10
N ILE A 434 -2.39 -20.44 -3.68
CA ILE A 434 -3.44 -21.08 -2.86
C ILE A 434 -4.05 -22.28 -3.59
N ARG A 435 -4.43 -22.13 -4.85
CA ARG A 435 -5.05 -23.20 -5.64
C ARG A 435 -4.09 -24.32 -5.99
N ASN A 436 -2.82 -23.99 -6.23
CA ASN A 436 -1.76 -24.99 -6.36
C ASN A 436 -1.56 -25.79 -5.06
N ALA A 437 -1.71 -25.15 -3.89
CA ALA A 437 -1.67 -25.82 -2.59
C ALA A 437 -2.88 -26.75 -2.38
N SER A 438 -4.07 -26.37 -2.85
CA SER A 438 -5.30 -27.16 -2.71
C SER A 438 -5.34 -28.38 -3.66
N SER A 439 -4.75 -28.28 -4.86
CA SER A 439 -4.82 -29.33 -5.88
C SER A 439 -4.06 -30.63 -5.53
N GLY A 440 -3.20 -30.59 -4.50
CA GLY A 440 -2.50 -31.76 -3.97
C GLY A 440 -3.22 -32.55 -2.88
N GLY A 441 -4.36 -32.06 -2.39
CA GLY A 441 -5.11 -32.61 -1.25
C GLY A 441 -6.56 -32.98 -1.57
N THR A 442 -7.16 -33.83 -0.74
CA THR A 442 -8.51 -34.36 -0.94
C THR A 442 -9.64 -33.46 -0.44
N ALA A 443 -9.33 -32.30 0.16
CA ALA A 443 -10.34 -31.32 0.61
C ALA A 443 -9.72 -29.93 0.70
N ALA A 444 -10.36 -28.94 0.07
CA ALA A 444 -9.96 -27.52 0.16
C ALA A 444 -10.08 -26.93 1.58
N ASP A 445 -10.75 -27.61 2.49
CA ASP A 445 -10.86 -27.27 3.92
C ASP A 445 -9.50 -27.34 4.68
N THR A 446 -8.43 -27.78 4.02
CA THR A 446 -7.14 -28.06 4.67
C THR A 446 -5.99 -27.17 4.19
N VAL A 447 -6.20 -26.23 3.26
CA VAL A 447 -5.12 -25.33 2.82
C VAL A 447 -4.70 -24.43 3.98
N THR A 448 -3.43 -24.54 4.35
CA THR A 448 -2.82 -23.71 5.40
C THR A 448 -1.88 -22.66 4.81
N GLY A 449 -1.54 -21.63 5.60
CA GLY A 449 -0.55 -20.66 5.16
C GLY A 449 0.82 -21.29 4.86
N ALA A 450 1.21 -22.33 5.62
CA ALA A 450 2.46 -23.05 5.36
C ALA A 450 2.47 -23.76 3.98
N ASP A 451 1.33 -24.32 3.58
CA ASP A 451 1.19 -24.93 2.25
C ASP A 451 1.34 -23.88 1.15
N VAL A 452 0.73 -22.70 1.34
CA VAL A 452 0.88 -21.58 0.41
C VAL A 452 2.33 -21.11 0.32
N VAL A 453 3.04 -20.99 1.47
CA VAL A 453 4.47 -20.65 1.50
C VAL A 453 5.29 -21.64 0.68
N GLN A 454 5.01 -22.95 0.76
CA GLN A 454 5.70 -23.94 -0.06
C GLN A 454 5.44 -23.73 -1.55
N MET A 455 4.20 -23.42 -1.94
CA MET A 455 3.84 -23.21 -3.34
C MET A 455 4.50 -21.98 -3.95
N THR A 456 4.83 -20.95 -3.16
CA THR A 456 5.54 -19.77 -3.67
C THR A 456 6.90 -20.14 -4.30
N THR A 457 7.57 -21.14 -3.79
CA THR A 457 8.88 -21.60 -4.30
C THR A 457 8.80 -22.30 -5.66
N LEU A 458 7.61 -22.62 -6.15
CA LEU A 458 7.35 -23.34 -7.38
C LEU A 458 6.81 -22.45 -8.52
N LEU A 459 6.61 -21.15 -8.29
CA LEU A 459 6.05 -20.22 -9.27
C LEU A 459 7.09 -19.80 -10.33
N TYR A 460 7.64 -20.76 -11.08
CA TYR A 460 8.59 -20.53 -12.18
C TYR A 460 8.41 -21.55 -13.32
N GLY A 461 8.99 -21.29 -14.48
CA GLY A 461 8.87 -22.13 -15.66
C GLY A 461 7.41 -22.35 -16.04
N ALA A 462 6.98 -23.59 -16.19
CA ALA A 462 5.58 -23.92 -16.55
C ALA A 462 4.54 -23.57 -15.46
N ARG A 463 4.99 -23.20 -14.25
CA ARG A 463 4.13 -22.74 -13.15
C ARG A 463 4.26 -21.23 -12.90
N ALA A 464 4.96 -20.53 -13.77
CA ALA A 464 4.98 -19.06 -13.72
C ALA A 464 3.56 -18.51 -13.89
N VAL A 465 3.30 -17.36 -13.29
CA VAL A 465 1.99 -16.69 -13.38
C VAL A 465 2.00 -15.73 -14.55
N SER A 466 1.04 -15.89 -15.46
CA SER A 466 0.78 -14.88 -16.50
C SER A 466 0.03 -13.72 -15.88
N GLY A 467 0.74 -12.65 -15.54
CA GLY A 467 0.15 -11.43 -15.01
C GLY A 467 -0.18 -10.41 -16.09
N ALA A 468 -1.06 -9.47 -15.81
CA ALA A 468 -1.38 -8.37 -16.70
C ALA A 468 -0.19 -7.39 -16.86
N SER A 469 0.73 -7.33 -15.89
CA SER A 469 2.00 -6.61 -15.97
C SER A 469 3.12 -7.41 -16.65
N GLY A 470 2.82 -8.58 -17.23
CA GLY A 470 3.75 -9.51 -17.87
C GLY A 470 4.05 -10.75 -17.03
N LEU A 471 4.91 -11.61 -17.53
CA LEU A 471 5.22 -12.90 -16.92
C LEU A 471 5.86 -12.74 -15.53
N ILE A 472 5.30 -13.42 -14.53
CA ILE A 472 5.79 -13.49 -13.16
C ILE A 472 6.40 -14.89 -12.96
N SER A 473 7.66 -15.05 -13.37
CA SER A 473 8.46 -16.26 -13.20
C SER A 473 9.52 -15.98 -12.14
N LEU A 474 9.36 -16.55 -10.96
CA LEU A 474 10.20 -16.19 -9.80
C LEU A 474 11.60 -16.77 -9.89
N ASP A 475 12.55 -16.03 -9.36
CA ASP A 475 13.88 -16.51 -9.02
C ASP A 475 13.96 -17.01 -7.56
N SER A 476 15.14 -17.46 -7.12
CA SER A 476 15.35 -17.92 -5.75
C SER A 476 15.22 -16.84 -4.69
N GLY A 477 15.17 -15.56 -5.08
CA GLY A 477 14.98 -14.41 -4.21
C GLY A 477 13.51 -14.01 -4.05
N GLY A 478 12.58 -14.71 -4.71
CA GLY A 478 11.14 -14.43 -4.66
C GLY A 478 10.69 -13.24 -5.51
N GLY A 479 11.55 -12.76 -6.43
CA GLY A 479 11.23 -11.73 -7.42
C GLY A 479 11.11 -12.29 -8.83
N PRO A 480 10.41 -11.58 -9.75
CA PRO A 480 10.28 -12.03 -11.14
C PRO A 480 11.60 -11.85 -11.90
N ARG A 481 11.92 -12.83 -12.73
CA ARG A 481 13.10 -12.77 -13.61
C ARG A 481 12.80 -11.94 -14.85
N ASN A 482 13.70 -11.01 -15.16
CA ASN A 482 13.74 -10.28 -16.43
C ASN A 482 12.35 -9.80 -16.89
N LYS A 483 11.55 -9.22 -15.98
CA LYS A 483 10.18 -8.77 -16.25
C LYS A 483 10.15 -7.66 -17.30
N ALA A 484 9.08 -7.58 -18.09
CA ALA A 484 8.82 -6.45 -18.97
C ALA A 484 8.63 -5.18 -18.13
N ILE A 485 9.37 -4.12 -18.50
CA ILE A 485 9.37 -2.83 -17.80
C ILE A 485 9.04 -1.74 -18.82
N PRO A 486 7.83 -1.16 -18.79
CA PRO A 486 7.47 -0.03 -19.63
C PRO A 486 8.36 1.19 -19.32
N ILE A 487 8.85 1.85 -20.35
CA ILE A 487 9.39 3.21 -20.26
C ILE A 487 8.27 4.15 -20.66
N VAL A 488 7.85 4.96 -19.73
CA VAL A 488 6.64 5.79 -19.84
C VAL A 488 7.05 7.27 -19.88
N GLU A 489 6.37 8.05 -20.69
CA GLU A 489 6.55 9.50 -20.78
C GLU A 489 5.31 10.22 -20.26
N LEU A 490 5.53 11.14 -19.31
CA LEU A 490 4.56 12.19 -19.00
C LEU A 490 4.87 13.41 -19.85
N SER A 491 4.01 13.66 -20.82
CA SER A 491 4.16 14.75 -21.79
C SER A 491 3.79 16.11 -21.20
N GLN A 492 4.23 17.18 -21.86
CA GLN A 492 3.95 18.56 -21.47
C GLN A 492 2.45 18.93 -21.51
N ASP A 493 1.63 18.21 -22.28
CA ASP A 493 0.17 18.34 -22.30
C ASP A 493 -0.52 17.55 -21.17
N GLY A 494 0.24 16.70 -20.46
CA GLY A 494 -0.23 15.83 -19.38
C GLY A 494 -0.68 14.46 -19.83
N SER A 495 -0.53 14.11 -21.10
CA SER A 495 -0.76 12.76 -21.57
C SER A 495 0.36 11.83 -21.08
N VAL A 496 -0.03 10.60 -20.73
CA VAL A 496 0.88 9.56 -20.28
C VAL A 496 0.88 8.43 -21.30
N HIS A 497 2.06 8.06 -21.79
CA HIS A 497 2.15 7.01 -22.81
C HIS A 497 3.45 6.21 -22.74
N THR A 498 3.39 4.93 -23.09
CA THR A 498 4.57 4.07 -23.17
C THR A 498 5.37 4.39 -24.43
N VAL A 499 6.64 4.77 -24.27
CA VAL A 499 7.57 5.05 -25.38
C VAL A 499 8.44 3.85 -25.74
N ALA A 500 8.63 2.92 -24.82
CA ALA A 500 9.35 1.66 -25.02
C ALA A 500 8.92 0.62 -23.99
N VAL A 501 9.21 -0.65 -24.28
CA VAL A 501 9.20 -1.72 -23.27
C VAL A 501 10.61 -2.26 -23.21
N SER A 502 11.22 -2.22 -22.03
CA SER A 502 12.56 -2.68 -21.74
C SER A 502 12.52 -3.83 -20.73
N SER A 503 13.66 -4.25 -20.27
CA SER A 503 13.84 -5.20 -19.19
C SER A 503 15.25 -5.06 -18.60
N ARG A 504 15.55 -5.81 -17.55
CA ARG A 504 16.91 -5.94 -17.03
C ARG A 504 17.95 -6.20 -18.12
N ASP A 505 17.62 -7.05 -19.09
CA ASP A 505 18.52 -7.44 -20.19
C ASP A 505 18.39 -6.53 -21.42
N GLY A 506 17.47 -5.55 -21.38
CA GLY A 506 17.19 -4.57 -22.43
C GLY A 506 16.02 -4.98 -23.31
N ASP A 507 15.91 -6.26 -23.67
CA ASP A 507 14.76 -6.79 -24.41
C ASP A 507 13.82 -7.54 -23.47
N PRO A 508 12.53 -7.18 -23.46
CA PRO A 508 11.56 -7.83 -22.59
C PRO A 508 11.32 -9.28 -23.03
N PRO A 509 11.06 -10.19 -22.06
CA PRO A 509 10.76 -11.58 -22.37
C PRO A 509 9.41 -11.70 -23.09
N ASN A 510 9.20 -12.83 -23.76
CA ASN A 510 7.86 -13.22 -24.23
C ASN A 510 6.99 -13.64 -23.05
N ALA A 511 5.67 -13.52 -23.18
CA ALA A 511 4.70 -13.93 -22.17
C ALA A 511 4.72 -15.45 -21.91
N HIS A 512 5.10 -16.21 -22.93
CA HIS A 512 5.30 -17.67 -22.85
C HIS A 512 6.76 -17.96 -23.18
N PRO A 513 7.48 -18.71 -22.34
CA PRO A 513 8.88 -19.09 -22.58
C PRO A 513 9.05 -20.04 -23.76
#